data_8dd806127d0fa4c43e795b7a2d2528a4
#
_entry.id   8dd806127d0fa4c43e795b7a2d2528a4
#
_cell.length_a   1.000
_cell.length_b   1.000
_cell.length_c   1.000
_cell.angle_alpha   90.00
_cell.angle_beta   90.00
_cell.angle_gamma   90.00
#
_symmetry.space_group_name_H-M   'P 1'
#
loop_
_entity.id
_entity.type
_entity.pdbx_description
1 polymer ?
#
loop_
_entity_poly.entity_id
_entity_poly.type
_entity_poly.pdbx_seq_one_letter_code
_entity_poly.pdbx_strand_id
1 'polypeptide(L)'
;SGIKIARGYSSHLFINNQKKDECILEDVKILVCDAEINSILQIENVLKPVINNGDKLLIIAPCSANVVNTLSANVVRSGLKFCNIQPPQFGYKQHELMQDIAMSVGATYFSEKTGDDLSLIQPSDLGVADKVIVGEHSSVIFKKDNSTPELNDRIAELKIQKKNTKDKASNEFIKERIASLAGSIGCIYV
;
A
#
# COMPACT_ATOMS: atom_id res chain seq x y z
N SER A 1 -6.55 -15.15 -1.71
CA SER A 1 -6.77 -14.21 -0.65
C SER A 1 -5.57 -13.29 -0.51
N GLY A 2 -5.78 -12.10 -0.18
CA GLY A 2 -4.78 -11.07 -0.04
C GLY A 2 -5.46 -9.78 0.37
N ILE A 3 -4.67 -8.70 0.50
CA ILE A 3 -5.20 -7.41 0.85
C ILE A 3 -5.66 -6.75 -0.44
N LYS A 4 -6.95 -6.44 -0.51
CA LYS A 4 -7.52 -5.80 -1.70
C LYS A 4 -7.55 -4.28 -1.50
N ILE A 5 -7.15 -3.55 -2.55
CA ILE A 5 -7.19 -2.10 -2.56
C ILE A 5 -8.04 -1.69 -3.75
N ALA A 6 -9.08 -0.90 -3.50
CA ALA A 6 -9.99 -0.45 -4.55
C ALA A 6 -9.40 0.75 -5.31
N ARG A 7 -8.17 0.61 -5.74
CA ARG A 7 -7.44 1.61 -6.52
C ARG A 7 -6.39 0.91 -7.36
N GLY A 8 -6.14 1.37 -8.56
CA GLY A 8 -5.13 0.83 -9.45
C GLY A 8 -3.93 1.75 -9.62
N TYR A 9 -3.09 1.44 -10.61
CA TYR A 9 -1.90 2.24 -10.86
C TYR A 9 -2.24 3.66 -11.30
N SER A 10 -1.36 4.58 -10.92
CA SER A 10 -1.55 6.00 -11.26
C SER A 10 -1.10 6.33 -12.69
N SER A 11 -0.44 5.42 -13.38
CA SER A 11 -0.03 5.59 -14.77
C SER A 11 0.05 4.24 -15.47
N HIS A 12 -0.38 4.18 -16.72
CA HIS A 12 -0.26 2.99 -17.57
C HIS A 12 1.19 2.64 -17.85
N LEU A 13 2.12 3.59 -17.68
CA LEU A 13 3.53 3.32 -17.89
C LEU A 13 4.13 2.39 -16.85
N PHE A 14 3.43 2.14 -15.75
CA PHE A 14 3.85 1.16 -14.75
C PHE A 14 3.52 -0.28 -15.15
N ILE A 15 2.69 -0.48 -16.17
CA ILE A 15 2.30 -1.84 -16.61
C ILE A 15 3.53 -2.61 -17.06
N ASN A 16 3.69 -3.81 -16.54
CA ASN A 16 4.74 -4.74 -16.97
C ASN A 16 4.18 -6.08 -17.49
N ASN A 17 2.87 -6.26 -17.42
CA ASN A 17 2.18 -7.41 -18.00
C ASN A 17 1.11 -6.88 -18.95
N GLN A 18 1.49 -6.72 -20.20
CA GLN A 18 0.62 -6.11 -21.22
C GLN A 18 -0.61 -6.95 -21.54
N LYS A 19 -0.54 -8.25 -21.37
CA LYS A 19 -1.67 -9.11 -21.69
C LYS A 19 -2.87 -8.85 -20.80
N LYS A 20 -2.61 -8.49 -19.54
CA LYS A 20 -3.66 -8.24 -18.56
C LYS A 20 -3.75 -6.78 -18.13
N ASP A 21 -2.92 -5.91 -18.70
CA ASP A 21 -2.83 -4.51 -18.30
C ASP A 21 -2.58 -4.35 -16.81
N GLU A 22 -1.62 -5.10 -16.29
CA GLU A 22 -1.27 -5.11 -14.87
C GLU A 22 0.19 -4.81 -14.64
N CYS A 23 0.50 -4.31 -13.44
CA CYS A 23 1.85 -4.25 -12.92
C CYS A 23 1.98 -5.34 -11.87
N ILE A 24 2.86 -6.30 -12.09
CA ILE A 24 3.09 -7.41 -11.17
C ILE A 24 4.51 -7.29 -10.64
N LEU A 25 4.65 -7.18 -9.31
CA LEU A 25 5.96 -7.12 -8.67
C LEU A 25 6.03 -8.22 -7.61
N GLU A 26 7.12 -8.99 -7.64
CA GLU A 26 7.35 -10.05 -6.67
C GLU A 26 8.50 -9.65 -5.74
N ASP A 27 8.43 -10.07 -4.47
CA ASP A 27 9.40 -9.70 -3.45
C ASP A 27 9.59 -8.19 -3.42
N VAL A 28 8.51 -7.50 -3.11
CA VAL A 28 8.40 -6.05 -3.27
C VAL A 28 8.42 -5.34 -1.93
N LYS A 29 9.08 -4.18 -1.89
CA LYS A 29 9.04 -3.27 -0.74
C LYS A 29 7.88 -2.30 -0.92
N ILE A 30 7.29 -1.87 0.19
CA ILE A 30 6.07 -1.06 0.15
C ILE A 30 6.22 0.16 1.05
N LEU A 31 6.01 1.34 0.47
CA LEU A 31 5.94 2.60 1.18
C LEU A 31 4.47 2.97 1.35
N VAL A 32 4.06 3.26 2.58
CA VAL A 32 2.67 3.65 2.89
C VAL A 32 2.69 5.03 3.55
N CYS A 33 2.06 6.02 2.91
CA CYS A 33 2.12 7.39 3.35
C CYS A 33 0.87 8.13 2.90
N ASP A 34 0.30 9.01 3.74
CA ASP A 34 -0.78 9.89 3.33
C ASP A 34 -0.33 11.32 3.11
N ALA A 35 0.92 11.65 3.44
CA ALA A 35 1.51 12.93 3.08
C ALA A 35 1.76 12.98 1.59
N GLU A 36 1.45 14.11 0.97
CA GLU A 36 1.64 14.24 -0.46
C GLU A 36 3.12 14.28 -0.84
N ILE A 37 3.50 13.45 -1.80
CA ILE A 37 4.85 13.45 -2.34
C ILE A 37 4.85 14.34 -3.58
N ASN A 38 5.41 15.55 -3.43
CA ASN A 38 5.48 16.56 -4.50
C ASN A 38 6.81 16.55 -5.22
N SER A 39 7.82 15.95 -4.63
CA SER A 39 9.16 15.87 -5.17
C SER A 39 9.79 14.53 -4.80
N ILE A 40 10.52 13.96 -5.73
CA ILE A 40 11.29 12.73 -5.51
C ILE A 40 12.28 12.92 -4.34
N LEU A 41 12.78 14.14 -4.15
CA LEU A 41 13.74 14.43 -3.08
C LEU A 41 13.19 14.17 -1.68
N GLN A 42 11.87 14.26 -1.51
CA GLN A 42 11.24 14.02 -0.20
C GLN A 42 11.44 12.58 0.28
N ILE A 43 11.63 11.65 -0.63
CA ILE A 43 11.79 10.22 -0.32
C ILE A 43 13.14 9.67 -0.78
N GLU A 44 14.14 10.54 -1.02
CA GLU A 44 15.43 10.06 -1.53
C GLU A 44 16.14 9.13 -0.58
N ASN A 45 15.92 9.26 0.74
CA ASN A 45 16.51 8.34 1.73
C ASN A 45 16.09 6.90 1.52
N VAL A 46 14.92 6.70 0.89
CA VAL A 46 14.40 5.39 0.58
C VAL A 46 14.72 5.02 -0.85
N LEU A 47 14.58 5.95 -1.78
CA LEU A 47 14.78 5.66 -3.21
C LEU A 47 16.21 5.28 -3.55
N LYS A 48 17.20 5.97 -2.97
CA LYS A 48 18.60 5.67 -3.27
C LYS A 48 18.98 4.23 -2.94
N PRO A 49 18.75 3.74 -1.71
CA PRO A 49 19.07 2.34 -1.40
C PRO A 49 18.27 1.34 -2.23
N VAL A 50 17.00 1.61 -2.46
CA VAL A 50 16.13 0.71 -3.23
C VAL A 50 16.64 0.59 -4.68
N ILE A 51 16.97 1.72 -5.29
CA ILE A 51 17.50 1.72 -6.66
C ILE A 51 18.87 1.06 -6.72
N ASN A 52 19.75 1.38 -5.78
CA ASN A 52 21.10 0.81 -5.76
C ASN A 52 21.08 -0.70 -5.56
N ASN A 53 20.12 -1.21 -4.79
CA ASN A 53 19.99 -2.65 -4.57
C ASN A 53 19.22 -3.37 -5.68
N GLY A 54 18.64 -2.63 -6.61
CA GLY A 54 17.78 -3.22 -7.64
C GLY A 54 16.47 -3.76 -7.09
N ASP A 55 16.00 -3.20 -5.98
CA ASP A 55 14.79 -3.64 -5.33
C ASP A 55 13.53 -3.15 -6.08
N LYS A 56 12.44 -3.84 -5.83
CA LYS A 56 11.12 -3.45 -6.35
C LYS A 56 10.40 -2.65 -5.28
N LEU A 57 9.65 -1.63 -5.69
CA LEU A 57 8.98 -0.74 -4.77
C LEU A 57 7.57 -0.40 -5.23
N LEU A 58 6.60 -0.62 -4.35
CA LEU A 58 5.25 -0.12 -4.50
C LEU A 58 5.07 1.07 -3.56
N ILE A 59 4.70 2.21 -4.11
CA ILE A 59 4.44 3.42 -3.34
C ILE A 59 2.93 3.60 -3.25
N ILE A 60 2.38 3.48 -2.05
CA ILE A 60 0.97 3.75 -1.78
C ILE A 60 0.93 5.09 -1.06
N ALA A 61 0.77 6.15 -1.82
CA ALA A 61 0.85 7.51 -1.33
C ALA A 61 0.26 8.47 -2.36
N PRO A 62 -0.22 9.64 -1.91
CA PRO A 62 -0.63 10.66 -2.86
C PRO A 62 0.63 11.26 -3.51
N CYS A 63 0.77 11.03 -4.79
CA CYS A 63 1.90 11.56 -5.58
C CYS A 63 1.40 12.61 -6.55
N SER A 64 2.12 13.71 -6.66
CA SER A 64 1.81 14.74 -7.66
C SER A 64 1.99 14.18 -9.07
N ALA A 65 1.37 14.79 -10.06
CA ALA A 65 1.52 14.38 -11.45
C ALA A 65 3.00 14.38 -11.88
N ASN A 66 3.77 15.35 -11.41
CA ASN A 66 5.20 15.44 -11.71
C ASN A 66 5.97 14.22 -11.16
N VAL A 67 5.67 13.82 -9.93
CA VAL A 67 6.31 12.64 -9.31
C VAL A 67 5.91 11.36 -10.05
N VAL A 68 4.62 11.20 -10.35
CA VAL A 68 4.14 10.04 -11.11
C VAL A 68 4.84 9.96 -12.46
N ASN A 69 4.93 11.08 -13.18
CA ASN A 69 5.57 11.14 -14.49
C ASN A 69 7.05 10.79 -14.41
N THR A 70 7.76 11.31 -13.41
CA THR A 70 9.17 11.02 -13.21
C THR A 70 9.42 9.55 -12.92
N LEU A 71 8.65 8.97 -11.99
CA LEU A 71 8.78 7.55 -11.64
C LEU A 71 8.45 6.64 -12.82
N SER A 72 7.32 6.89 -13.48
CA SER A 72 6.88 6.04 -14.57
C SER A 72 7.80 6.15 -15.80
N ALA A 73 8.32 7.34 -16.08
CA ALA A 73 9.30 7.51 -17.16
C ALA A 73 10.56 6.70 -16.88
N ASN A 74 11.01 6.64 -15.63
CA ASN A 74 12.19 5.86 -15.26
C ASN A 74 11.94 4.35 -15.28
N VAL A 75 10.71 3.92 -15.05
CA VAL A 75 10.35 2.52 -15.27
C VAL A 75 10.58 2.15 -16.73
N VAL A 76 10.15 3.01 -17.63
CA VAL A 76 10.29 2.76 -19.07
C VAL A 76 11.75 2.88 -19.54
N ARG A 77 12.45 3.94 -19.12
CA ARG A 77 13.79 4.23 -19.60
C ARG A 77 14.89 3.45 -18.91
N SER A 78 14.79 3.31 -17.60
CA SER A 78 15.87 2.76 -16.79
C SER A 78 15.55 1.38 -16.21
N GLY A 79 14.40 0.86 -16.51
CA GLY A 79 14.00 -0.46 -16.02
C GLY A 79 13.74 -0.53 -14.52
N LEU A 80 13.39 0.59 -13.89
CA LEU A 80 13.01 0.57 -12.49
C LEU A 80 11.76 -0.29 -12.31
N LYS A 81 11.74 -1.07 -11.24
CA LYS A 81 10.61 -1.96 -10.95
C LYS A 81 9.75 -1.32 -9.86
N PHE A 82 9.06 -0.27 -10.23
CA PHE A 82 8.28 0.56 -9.34
C PHE A 82 6.83 0.64 -9.81
N CYS A 83 5.94 0.90 -8.89
CA CYS A 83 4.56 1.24 -9.18
C CYS A 83 4.04 2.21 -8.12
N ASN A 84 3.07 3.02 -8.48
CA ASN A 84 2.38 3.90 -7.54
C ASN A 84 0.89 3.65 -7.60
N ILE A 85 0.27 3.54 -6.43
CA ILE A 85 -1.17 3.53 -6.24
C ILE A 85 -1.49 4.78 -5.41
N GLN A 86 -2.40 5.62 -5.89
CA GLN A 86 -2.93 6.72 -5.09
C GLN A 86 -3.79 6.12 -3.97
N PRO A 87 -3.87 6.77 -2.80
CA PRO A 87 -4.62 6.20 -1.68
C PRO A 87 -6.10 5.96 -2.00
N PRO A 88 -6.69 4.87 -1.48
CA PRO A 88 -8.10 4.59 -1.72
C PRO A 88 -8.97 5.47 -0.84
N GLN A 89 -10.19 5.78 -1.30
CA GLN A 89 -11.17 6.57 -0.58
C GLN A 89 -10.66 7.98 -0.23
N PHE A 90 -11.26 8.62 0.74
CA PHE A 90 -10.86 9.93 1.23
C PHE A 90 -11.32 10.09 2.68
N GLY A 91 -10.84 11.13 3.35
CA GLY A 91 -11.23 11.41 4.74
C GLY A 91 -10.79 10.31 5.70
N TYR A 92 -11.63 10.05 6.71
CA TYR A 92 -11.30 9.06 7.73
C TYR A 92 -11.20 7.65 7.17
N LYS A 93 -11.97 7.32 6.14
CA LYS A 93 -11.92 6.00 5.52
C LYS A 93 -10.55 5.74 4.90
N GLN A 94 -9.98 6.74 4.23
CA GLN A 94 -8.65 6.64 3.66
C GLN A 94 -7.62 6.39 4.74
N HIS A 95 -7.67 7.17 5.82
CA HIS A 95 -6.74 7.05 6.93
C HIS A 95 -6.79 5.64 7.54
N GLU A 96 -7.99 5.13 7.79
CA GLU A 96 -8.16 3.79 8.36
C GLU A 96 -7.66 2.70 7.41
N LEU A 97 -7.96 2.81 6.13
CA LEU A 97 -7.50 1.83 5.14
C LEU A 97 -5.98 1.85 4.97
N MET A 98 -5.38 3.03 4.95
CA MET A 98 -3.92 3.16 4.84
C MET A 98 -3.23 2.55 6.05
N GLN A 99 -3.78 2.75 7.23
CA GLN A 99 -3.26 2.17 8.45
C GLN A 99 -3.37 0.64 8.43
N ASP A 100 -4.49 0.12 7.97
CA ASP A 100 -4.70 -1.33 7.82
C ASP A 100 -3.67 -1.94 6.84
N ILE A 101 -3.44 -1.26 5.71
CA ILE A 101 -2.48 -1.72 4.71
C ILE A 101 -1.06 -1.74 5.31
N ALA A 102 -0.66 -0.65 5.95
CA ALA A 102 0.67 -0.56 6.55
C ALA A 102 0.89 -1.67 7.58
N MET A 103 -0.09 -1.89 8.44
CA MET A 103 -0.02 -2.95 9.45
C MET A 103 0.10 -4.33 8.80
N SER A 104 -0.63 -4.56 7.72
CA SER A 104 -0.63 -5.86 7.03
C SER A 104 0.70 -6.18 6.35
N VAL A 105 1.47 -5.20 5.95
CA VAL A 105 2.76 -5.41 5.26
C VAL A 105 3.97 -5.10 6.14
N GLY A 106 3.73 -4.70 7.39
CA GLY A 106 4.82 -4.36 8.31
C GLY A 106 5.51 -3.04 7.99
N ALA A 107 4.80 -2.12 7.35
CA ALA A 107 5.32 -0.79 7.05
C ALA A 107 5.01 0.19 8.17
N THR A 108 5.84 1.22 8.30
CA THR A 108 5.48 2.37 9.11
C THR A 108 4.53 3.24 8.29
N TYR A 109 3.38 3.60 8.86
CA TYR A 109 2.46 4.48 8.17
C TYR A 109 2.83 5.93 8.47
N PHE A 110 3.34 6.63 7.46
CA PHE A 110 3.65 8.05 7.58
C PHE A 110 2.40 8.87 7.31
N SER A 111 1.93 9.59 8.31
CA SER A 111 0.70 10.37 8.23
C SER A 111 0.93 11.83 8.62
N GLU A 112 0.47 12.76 7.79
CA GLU A 112 0.47 14.18 8.13
C GLU A 112 -0.42 14.44 9.35
N LYS A 113 -1.48 13.66 9.52
CA LYS A 113 -2.42 13.84 10.64
C LYS A 113 -1.78 13.59 11.99
N THR A 114 -0.75 12.76 12.04
CA THR A 114 -0.02 12.47 13.27
C THR A 114 1.28 13.26 13.35
N GLY A 115 1.50 14.18 12.43
CA GLY A 115 2.69 15.03 12.46
C GLY A 115 3.96 14.41 11.95
N ASP A 116 3.87 13.30 11.23
CA ASP A 116 5.07 12.62 10.72
C ASP A 116 5.74 13.44 9.61
N ASP A 117 7.06 13.46 9.65
CA ASP A 117 7.87 14.15 8.66
C ASP A 117 8.42 13.14 7.65
N LEU A 118 7.94 13.23 6.41
CA LEU A 118 8.33 12.29 5.35
C LEU A 118 9.82 12.33 5.04
N SER A 119 10.49 13.47 5.28
CA SER A 119 11.94 13.56 5.05
C SER A 119 12.76 12.67 5.98
N LEU A 120 12.15 12.20 7.08
CA LEU A 120 12.80 11.33 8.04
C LEU A 120 12.61 9.84 7.74
N ILE A 121 11.94 9.52 6.62
CA ILE A 121 11.68 8.13 6.27
C ILE A 121 12.99 7.36 6.04
N GLN A 122 13.03 6.13 6.52
CA GLN A 122 14.19 5.27 6.40
C GLN A 122 13.83 3.96 5.68
N PRO A 123 14.79 3.25 5.12
CA PRO A 123 14.50 1.94 4.49
C PRO A 123 13.81 0.96 5.43
N SER A 124 14.09 1.04 6.75
CA SER A 124 13.44 0.18 7.74
C SER A 124 11.95 0.47 7.91
N ASP A 125 11.47 1.61 7.42
CA ASP A 125 10.05 1.95 7.47
C ASP A 125 9.24 1.30 6.36
N LEU A 126 9.91 0.73 5.37
CA LEU A 126 9.22 0.04 4.27
C LEU A 126 8.68 -1.30 4.73
N GLY A 127 7.48 -1.63 4.28
CA GLY A 127 6.93 -2.96 4.43
C GLY A 127 7.43 -3.87 3.31
N VAL A 128 7.02 -5.13 3.37
CA VAL A 128 7.36 -6.12 2.34
C VAL A 128 6.14 -6.96 2.01
N ALA A 129 6.08 -7.43 0.78
CA ALA A 129 5.07 -8.39 0.36
C ALA A 129 5.71 -9.38 -0.61
N ASP A 130 5.10 -10.58 -0.70
CA ASP A 130 5.58 -11.60 -1.62
C ASP A 130 5.26 -11.24 -3.05
N LYS A 131 4.12 -10.60 -3.27
CA LYS A 131 3.67 -10.23 -4.60
C LYS A 131 2.61 -9.15 -4.53
N VAL A 132 2.62 -8.25 -5.50
CA VAL A 132 1.51 -7.32 -5.70
C VAL A 132 1.06 -7.42 -7.15
N ILE A 133 -0.24 -7.33 -7.35
CA ILE A 133 -0.84 -7.24 -8.69
C ILE A 133 -1.64 -5.95 -8.70
N VAL A 134 -1.17 -4.99 -9.49
CA VAL A 134 -1.79 -3.67 -9.57
C VAL A 134 -2.48 -3.56 -10.92
N GLY A 135 -3.80 -3.47 -10.90
CA GLY A 135 -4.60 -3.32 -12.09
C GLY A 135 -5.00 -1.88 -12.35
N GLU A 136 -5.87 -1.68 -13.31
CA GLU A 136 -6.33 -0.34 -13.68
C GLU A 136 -7.18 0.29 -12.58
N HIS A 137 -8.04 -0.50 -11.93
CA HIS A 137 -9.00 0.02 -10.94
C HIS A 137 -8.89 -0.61 -9.57
N SER A 138 -8.17 -1.71 -9.45
CA SER A 138 -8.04 -2.42 -8.20
C SER A 138 -6.69 -3.14 -8.13
N SER A 139 -6.27 -3.43 -6.91
CA SER A 139 -4.97 -4.05 -6.67
C SER A 139 -5.09 -5.07 -5.55
N VAL A 140 -4.17 -6.04 -5.54
CA VAL A 140 -4.11 -7.06 -4.49
C VAL A 140 -2.67 -7.20 -4.03
N ILE A 141 -2.47 -7.25 -2.71
CA ILE A 141 -1.17 -7.50 -2.10
C ILE A 141 -1.21 -8.87 -1.44
N PHE A 142 -0.23 -9.71 -1.77
CA PHE A 142 -0.12 -11.05 -1.19
C PHE A 142 1.10 -11.11 -0.27
N LYS A 143 0.88 -11.52 0.96
CA LYS A 143 1.96 -11.72 1.93
C LYS A 143 1.70 -12.99 2.73
N LYS A 144 2.66 -13.92 2.73
CA LYS A 144 2.56 -15.13 3.50
C LYS A 144 2.93 -14.88 4.96
N ASP A 145 2.48 -15.75 5.83
CA ASP A 145 2.84 -15.73 7.25
C ASP A 145 2.66 -14.37 7.91
N ASN A 146 1.52 -13.76 7.62
CA ASN A 146 1.28 -12.40 8.05
C ASN A 146 0.54 -12.30 9.38
N SER A 147 0.46 -13.35 10.16
CA SER A 147 -0.18 -13.30 11.46
C SER A 147 0.76 -12.66 12.47
N THR A 148 0.40 -11.50 12.97
CA THR A 148 1.14 -10.81 14.04
C THR A 148 0.16 -10.51 15.18
N PRO A 149 0.64 -10.36 16.42
CA PRO A 149 -0.22 -9.95 17.52
C PRO A 149 -0.94 -8.64 17.24
N GLU A 150 -0.25 -7.67 16.65
CA GLU A 150 -0.83 -6.37 16.32
C GLU A 150 -1.99 -6.50 15.34
N LEU A 151 -1.84 -7.33 14.32
CA LEU A 151 -2.87 -7.52 13.31
C LEU A 151 -4.08 -8.27 13.89
N ASN A 152 -3.85 -9.27 14.71
CA ASN A 152 -4.91 -10.00 15.39
C ASN A 152 -5.69 -9.09 16.36
N ASP A 153 -4.97 -8.22 17.08
CA ASP A 153 -5.59 -7.26 17.98
C ASP A 153 -6.44 -6.25 17.21
N ARG A 154 -5.97 -5.81 16.06
CA ARG A 154 -6.71 -4.88 15.20
C ARG A 154 -8.03 -5.50 14.74
N ILE A 155 -8.00 -6.77 14.34
CA ILE A 155 -9.21 -7.49 13.93
C ILE A 155 -10.19 -7.61 15.10
N ALA A 156 -9.69 -7.94 16.29
CA ALA A 156 -10.53 -8.06 17.48
C ALA A 156 -11.19 -6.73 17.84
N GLU A 157 -10.44 -5.63 17.79
CA GLU A 157 -10.97 -4.30 18.02
C GLU A 157 -12.06 -3.93 17.00
N LEU A 158 -11.84 -4.24 15.74
CA LEU A 158 -12.82 -3.98 14.68
C LEU A 158 -14.09 -4.77 14.87
N LYS A 159 -13.99 -6.02 15.32
CA LYS A 159 -15.17 -6.84 15.62
C LYS A 159 -16.01 -6.24 16.74
N ILE A 160 -15.36 -5.72 17.77
CA ILE A 160 -16.05 -5.04 18.86
C ILE A 160 -16.70 -3.75 18.36
N GLN A 161 -15.96 -2.95 17.61
CA GLN A 161 -16.47 -1.71 17.04
C GLN A 161 -17.67 -1.97 16.12
N LYS A 162 -17.64 -3.05 15.35
CA LYS A 162 -18.74 -3.42 14.48
C LYS A 162 -20.01 -3.70 15.27
N LYS A 163 -19.90 -4.39 16.40
CA LYS A 163 -21.06 -4.68 17.25
C LYS A 163 -21.68 -3.40 17.83
N ASN A 164 -20.84 -2.40 18.08
CA ASN A 164 -21.28 -1.14 18.66
C ASN A 164 -21.67 -0.08 17.63
N THR A 165 -21.53 -0.38 16.35
CA THR A 165 -21.84 0.57 15.28
C THR A 165 -23.22 0.29 14.71
N LYS A 166 -24.13 1.26 14.87
CA LYS A 166 -25.51 1.09 14.40
C LYS A 166 -25.73 1.58 12.98
N ASP A 167 -24.92 2.53 12.55
CA ASP A 167 -25.04 3.05 11.19
C ASP A 167 -24.66 1.96 10.17
N LYS A 168 -25.56 1.71 9.23
CA LYS A 168 -25.40 0.62 8.28
C LYS A 168 -24.17 0.78 7.40
N ALA A 169 -23.94 2.00 6.89
CA ALA A 169 -22.81 2.26 5.99
C ALA A 169 -21.47 2.11 6.73
N SER A 170 -21.38 2.66 7.94
CA SER A 170 -20.19 2.52 8.77
C SER A 170 -19.94 1.08 9.19
N ASN A 171 -21.00 0.34 9.50
CA ASN A 171 -20.89 -1.07 9.85
C ASN A 171 -20.38 -1.90 8.68
N GLU A 172 -20.86 -1.62 7.47
CA GLU A 172 -20.42 -2.31 6.26
C GLU A 172 -18.95 -2.03 5.96
N PHE A 173 -18.51 -0.79 6.15
CA PHE A 173 -17.11 -0.42 5.98
C PHE A 173 -16.21 -1.21 6.94
N ILE A 174 -16.62 -1.32 8.22
CA ILE A 174 -15.87 -2.08 9.22
C ILE A 174 -15.83 -3.56 8.83
N LYS A 175 -16.95 -4.10 8.35
CA LYS A 175 -17.04 -5.49 7.91
C LYS A 175 -16.07 -5.78 6.76
N GLU A 176 -15.97 -4.89 5.79
CA GLU A 176 -15.05 -5.01 4.67
C GLU A 176 -13.60 -4.99 5.14
N ARG A 177 -13.26 -4.13 6.10
CA ARG A 177 -11.92 -4.07 6.67
C ARG A 177 -11.55 -5.35 7.41
N ILE A 178 -12.46 -5.89 8.20
CA ILE A 178 -12.25 -7.16 8.91
C ILE A 178 -11.96 -8.26 7.90
N ALA A 179 -12.75 -8.35 6.84
CA ALA A 179 -12.58 -9.38 5.82
C ALA A 179 -11.22 -9.25 5.12
N SER A 180 -10.79 -8.02 4.82
CA SER A 180 -9.50 -7.78 4.17
C SER A 180 -8.33 -8.16 5.07
N LEU A 181 -8.37 -7.75 6.34
CA LEU A 181 -7.30 -8.06 7.30
C LEU A 181 -7.25 -9.56 7.61
N ALA A 182 -8.39 -10.19 7.80
CA ALA A 182 -8.47 -11.63 8.03
C ALA A 182 -8.01 -12.42 6.81
N GLY A 183 -8.33 -11.93 5.62
CA GLY A 183 -7.88 -12.52 4.36
C GLY A 183 -6.37 -12.48 4.20
N SER A 184 -5.71 -11.44 4.72
CA SER A 184 -4.27 -11.34 4.65
C SER A 184 -3.58 -12.33 5.58
N ILE A 185 -4.23 -12.72 6.69
CA ILE A 185 -3.68 -13.67 7.62
C ILE A 185 -3.94 -15.08 7.17
N GLY A 186 -5.13 -15.33 6.72
CA GLY A 186 -5.61 -16.66 6.56
C GLY A 186 -5.30 -17.39 5.31
N CYS A 187 -4.46 -16.90 4.52
CA CYS A 187 -4.32 -17.49 3.29
C CYS A 187 -3.47 -18.63 3.29
N ILE A 188 -3.72 -19.55 4.03
CA ILE A 188 -2.91 -20.49 4.12
C ILE A 188 -3.25 -21.65 3.46
N TYR A 189 -4.23 -21.96 3.06
CA TYR A 189 -4.47 -23.11 2.54
C TYR A 189 -4.49 -23.18 1.26
N VAL A 190 -4.20 -23.86 1.00
CA VAL A 190 -4.21 -24.28 0.12
C VAL A 190 -4.32 -24.83 -0.43
#